data_c92a5ae34411869d4dd4201d80a3a7b6
#
_entry.id   c92a5ae34411869d4dd4201d80a3a7b6
#
_cell.length_a   1.000
_cell.length_b   1.000
_cell.length_c   1.000
_cell.angle_alpha   90.00
_cell.angle_beta   90.00
_cell.angle_gamma   90.00
#
_symmetry.space_group_name_H-M   'P 1'
#
loop_
_entity.id
_entity.type
_entity.pdbx_description
1 polymer ?
#
loop_
_entity_poly.entity_id
_entity_poly.type
_entity_poly.pdbx_seq_one_letter_code
_entity_poly.pdbx_strand_id
1 'polypeptide(L)'
;MAHCGSNETSPKVQAPRPEIIKPRHGSIDQSIKPVLFEIFGEIWTVQSRLGQGVSASVYRVSSGRAAATTAAAVKEFHPDAHGGDYGYHKERSVLEDIQGHKNIVTLYGVFTNHSCMGVANHCLLLELLDVSVSDLLVRGSNGSQVGREGYVHADLKPRNILWGADDEGFKLIDFGLSFKEGNQDVKYIQTDGYRAPEAELQNSLAQSGVEVDSGCTTAVDIWSLGIILLEMFSGVKLKDTICSHEWKDNSTAIVDHLFASNSVVCPAIPVYHLRDLIKSMLLIDPKQRCTAETALLSPFFSIPFAPRIEDLVLLPTPVLRLLNLIDDSHLHNEEEYEDILEDMKEECQKYGSVVSLLIPKENPGKGQVFVEYANSSDSKQAQRLLTGRTFDGKFVVATFYPLSAYKRGYLYQTVQ
;
A
#
# COMPACT_ATOMS: atom_id res chain seq x y z
N MET A 1 70.57 -37.54 -10.94
CA MET A 1 70.65 -36.72 -12.17
C MET A 1 69.28 -36.13 -12.34
N ALA A 2 69.19 -34.88 -12.03
CA ALA A 2 68.87 -33.73 -12.87
C ALA A 2 67.40 -33.65 -13.27
N HIS A 3 66.67 -32.74 -12.63
CA HIS A 3 66.18 -31.43 -13.10
C HIS A 3 65.01 -31.56 -14.10
N CYS A 4 63.90 -30.93 -13.95
CA CYS A 4 63.69 -29.48 -13.96
C CYS A 4 62.26 -29.16 -13.48
N GLY A 5 62.12 -28.15 -12.71
CA GLY A 5 60.82 -27.55 -12.37
C GLY A 5 60.34 -26.63 -13.47
N SER A 6 59.08 -26.44 -13.58
CA SER A 6 58.50 -25.27 -14.22
C SER A 6 57.24 -24.86 -13.44
N ASN A 7 57.39 -23.71 -12.81
CA ASN A 7 56.27 -22.91 -12.23
C ASN A 7 55.44 -22.37 -13.37
N GLU A 8 54.21 -22.81 -13.50
CA GLU A 8 53.19 -22.06 -14.26
C GLU A 8 52.30 -21.31 -13.29
N THR A 9 52.50 -20.01 -13.21
CA THR A 9 51.61 -19.06 -12.54
C THR A 9 50.43 -18.79 -13.45
N SER A 10 49.25 -19.26 -13.05
CA SER A 10 47.99 -18.92 -13.69
C SER A 10 47.69 -17.42 -13.47
N PRO A 11 47.20 -16.68 -14.48
CA PRO A 11 46.88 -15.27 -14.35
C PRO A 11 45.57 -15.15 -13.54
N LYS A 12 45.62 -14.34 -12.47
CA LYS A 12 44.43 -13.89 -11.72
C LYS A 12 43.56 -13.05 -12.64
N VAL A 13 42.41 -13.57 -13.03
CA VAL A 13 41.35 -12.81 -13.67
C VAL A 13 40.77 -11.86 -12.61
N GLN A 14 41.05 -10.57 -12.74
CA GLN A 14 40.37 -9.52 -11.99
C GLN A 14 38.94 -9.41 -12.46
N ALA A 15 37.99 -9.58 -11.53
CA ALA A 15 36.58 -9.28 -11.77
C ALA A 15 36.39 -7.80 -12.16
N PRO A 16 35.57 -7.48 -13.16
CA PRO A 16 35.34 -6.09 -13.55
C PRO A 16 34.66 -5.34 -12.40
N ARG A 17 35.14 -4.15 -12.08
CA ARG A 17 34.51 -3.23 -11.14
C ARG A 17 33.17 -2.80 -11.73
N PRO A 18 32.11 -2.71 -10.93
CA PRO A 18 30.83 -2.18 -11.40
C PRO A 18 31.02 -0.73 -11.82
N GLU A 19 30.76 -0.41 -13.07
CA GLU A 19 30.67 0.95 -13.55
C GLU A 19 29.53 1.68 -12.85
N ILE A 20 29.87 2.75 -12.15
CA ILE A 20 28.89 3.68 -11.59
C ILE A 20 28.26 4.42 -12.78
N ILE A 21 27.07 4.00 -13.17
CA ILE A 21 26.25 4.74 -14.14
C ILE A 21 25.86 6.06 -13.48
N LYS A 22 26.59 7.12 -13.82
CA LYS A 22 26.17 8.48 -13.46
C LYS A 22 24.82 8.75 -14.14
N PRO A 23 23.81 9.26 -13.42
CA PRO A 23 22.56 9.68 -14.06
C PRO A 23 22.91 10.74 -15.10
N ARG A 24 22.58 10.49 -16.35
CA ARG A 24 22.61 11.51 -17.39
C ARG A 24 21.62 12.59 -16.98
N HIS A 25 22.11 13.78 -16.72
CA HIS A 25 21.31 14.99 -16.74
C HIS A 25 20.76 15.14 -18.17
N GLY A 26 19.60 14.52 -18.42
CA GLY A 26 18.77 14.87 -19.55
C GLY A 26 18.24 16.29 -19.30
N SER A 27 18.57 17.22 -20.18
CA SER A 27 17.91 18.51 -20.26
C SER A 27 16.42 18.26 -20.27
N ILE A 28 15.67 18.82 -19.30
CA ILE A 28 14.21 18.83 -19.28
C ILE A 28 13.80 19.61 -20.52
N ASP A 29 13.25 18.90 -21.50
CA ASP A 29 12.65 19.50 -22.69
C ASP A 29 11.42 20.29 -22.23
N GLN A 30 11.51 21.62 -22.23
CA GLN A 30 10.48 22.55 -21.74
C GLN A 30 9.26 22.65 -22.65
N SER A 31 9.06 21.71 -23.59
CA SER A 31 7.96 21.76 -24.56
C SER A 31 6.79 20.82 -24.28
N ILE A 32 6.80 20.00 -23.23
CA ILE A 32 5.69 19.13 -22.90
C ILE A 32 4.64 19.95 -22.14
N LYS A 33 3.54 20.30 -22.81
CA LYS A 33 2.38 20.93 -22.16
C LYS A 33 1.91 20.00 -21.03
N PRO A 34 1.67 20.53 -19.81
CA PRO A 34 1.14 19.71 -18.73
C PRO A 34 -0.21 19.12 -19.14
N VAL A 35 -0.42 17.83 -18.87
CA VAL A 35 -1.73 17.21 -19.07
C VAL A 35 -2.64 17.74 -17.97
N LEU A 36 -3.78 18.29 -18.37
CA LEU A 36 -4.74 18.94 -17.48
C LEU A 36 -6.08 18.22 -17.58
N PHE A 37 -6.76 18.09 -16.45
CA PHE A 37 -8.16 17.70 -16.37
C PHE A 37 -8.98 18.94 -15.95
N GLU A 38 -10.13 19.14 -16.58
CA GLU A 38 -11.16 20.05 -16.09
C GLU A 38 -12.17 19.21 -15.28
N ILE A 39 -12.20 19.42 -13.97
CA ILE A 39 -13.03 18.66 -13.04
C ILE A 39 -13.90 19.63 -12.26
N PHE A 40 -15.23 19.57 -12.48
CA PHE A 40 -16.21 20.46 -11.84
C PHE A 40 -15.91 21.96 -11.99
N GLY A 41 -15.39 22.36 -13.16
CA GLY A 41 -15.03 23.75 -13.44
C GLY A 41 -13.69 24.22 -12.86
N GLU A 42 -12.91 23.30 -12.31
CA GLU A 42 -11.55 23.56 -11.84
C GLU A 42 -10.51 22.84 -12.70
N ILE A 43 -9.34 23.45 -12.84
CA ILE A 43 -8.23 22.86 -13.58
C ILE A 43 -7.35 22.07 -12.62
N TRP A 44 -7.20 20.79 -12.90
CA TRP A 44 -6.34 19.86 -12.16
C TRP A 44 -5.15 19.45 -13.02
N THR A 45 -3.97 19.51 -12.45
CA THR A 45 -2.71 19.17 -13.12
C THR A 45 -2.35 17.71 -12.86
N VAL A 46 -2.05 16.96 -13.90
CA VAL A 46 -1.53 15.59 -13.78
C VAL A 46 -0.08 15.66 -13.29
N GLN A 47 0.16 15.05 -12.14
CA GLN A 47 1.49 14.97 -11.51
C GLN A 47 2.26 13.75 -11.96
N SER A 48 1.60 12.60 -12.00
CA SER A 48 2.19 11.33 -12.41
C SER A 48 1.12 10.33 -12.78
N ARG A 49 1.50 9.28 -13.52
CA ARG A 49 0.66 8.12 -13.74
C ARG A 49 0.95 7.10 -12.63
N LEU A 50 -0.10 6.70 -11.89
CA LEU A 50 -0.04 5.73 -10.81
C LEU A 50 -0.14 4.29 -11.32
N GLY A 51 -0.93 4.07 -12.40
CA GLY A 51 -1.15 2.74 -12.97
C GLY A 51 -1.70 2.80 -14.38
N GLN A 52 -1.55 1.68 -15.09
CA GLN A 52 -2.16 1.47 -16.41
C GLN A 52 -2.61 0.02 -16.49
N GLY A 53 -3.89 -0.16 -16.77
CA GLY A 53 -4.52 -1.43 -17.09
C GLY A 53 -4.95 -1.48 -18.56
N VAL A 54 -5.62 -2.57 -18.91
CA VAL A 54 -6.17 -2.76 -20.29
C VAL A 54 -7.30 -1.79 -20.57
N SER A 55 -8.19 -1.57 -19.60
CA SER A 55 -9.42 -0.76 -19.76
C SER A 55 -9.35 0.63 -19.17
N ALA A 56 -8.34 0.95 -18.33
CA ALA A 56 -8.23 2.24 -17.66
C ALA A 56 -6.79 2.61 -17.33
N SER A 57 -6.55 3.91 -17.19
CA SER A 57 -5.32 4.50 -16.65
C SER A 57 -5.63 5.29 -15.39
N VAL A 58 -4.72 5.26 -14.41
CA VAL A 58 -4.88 5.98 -13.15
C VAL A 58 -3.79 7.03 -13.01
N TYR A 59 -4.19 8.25 -12.69
CA TYR A 59 -3.31 9.41 -12.59
C TYR A 59 -3.41 10.04 -11.21
N ARG A 60 -2.28 10.49 -10.68
CA ARG A 60 -2.23 11.44 -9.56
C ARG A 60 -2.45 12.83 -10.10
N VAL A 61 -3.41 13.55 -9.54
CA VAL A 61 -3.74 14.92 -9.92
C VAL A 61 -3.72 15.85 -8.71
N SER A 62 -3.50 17.13 -8.97
CA SER A 62 -3.59 18.16 -7.92
C SER A 62 -4.31 19.40 -8.46
N SER A 63 -5.14 20.05 -7.61
CA SER A 63 -5.75 21.31 -7.95
C SER A 63 -4.84 22.49 -7.54
N GLY A 64 -4.76 23.52 -8.41
CA GLY A 64 -3.86 24.66 -8.25
C GLY A 64 -4.44 25.82 -7.46
N ARG A 65 -5.59 25.70 -6.81
CA ARG A 65 -6.21 26.78 -6.02
C ARG A 65 -5.77 26.75 -4.56
N ALA A 66 -5.01 27.80 -4.20
CA ALA A 66 -4.86 28.45 -2.89
C ALA A 66 -4.68 27.56 -1.65
N ALA A 67 -3.63 27.85 -0.89
CA ALA A 67 -3.36 27.52 0.53
C ALA A 67 -3.32 26.05 0.97
N ALA A 68 -4.04 25.13 0.32
CA ALA A 68 -3.90 23.70 0.50
C ALA A 68 -3.96 23.02 -0.89
N THR A 69 -2.89 22.37 -1.31
CA THR A 69 -2.86 21.58 -2.55
C THR A 69 -3.68 20.33 -2.32
N THR A 70 -4.90 20.31 -2.84
CA THR A 70 -5.73 19.10 -2.79
C THR A 70 -5.21 18.12 -3.84
N ALA A 71 -4.85 16.91 -3.43
CA ALA A 71 -4.43 15.84 -4.31
C ALA A 71 -5.50 14.75 -4.37
N ALA A 72 -5.67 14.15 -5.56
CA ALA A 72 -6.63 13.08 -5.81
C ALA A 72 -6.07 12.07 -6.82
N ALA A 73 -6.77 10.94 -6.98
CA ALA A 73 -6.54 10.00 -8.07
C ALA A 73 -7.67 10.11 -9.11
N VAL A 74 -7.30 10.13 -10.38
CA VAL A 74 -8.25 10.06 -11.51
C VAL A 74 -8.08 8.73 -12.19
N LYS A 75 -9.12 7.90 -12.24
CA LYS A 75 -9.19 6.68 -13.05
C LYS A 75 -9.95 7.01 -14.33
N GLU A 76 -9.23 7.04 -15.45
CA GLU A 76 -9.74 7.34 -16.78
C GLU A 76 -9.93 6.03 -17.55
N PHE A 77 -11.15 5.77 -18.01
CA PHE A 77 -11.49 4.57 -18.75
C PHE A 77 -11.32 4.80 -20.25
N HIS A 78 -10.79 3.79 -20.95
CA HIS A 78 -10.54 3.85 -22.38
C HIS A 78 -11.76 3.31 -23.13
N PRO A 79 -12.49 4.12 -23.92
CA PRO A 79 -13.72 3.69 -24.60
C PRO A 79 -13.47 2.61 -25.67
N ASP A 80 -12.29 2.64 -26.28
CA ASP A 80 -11.90 1.69 -27.33
C ASP A 80 -11.37 0.36 -26.82
N ALA A 81 -11.12 0.25 -25.50
CA ALA A 81 -10.70 -1.00 -24.88
C ALA A 81 -11.93 -1.89 -24.66
N HIS A 82 -11.81 -3.18 -24.97
CA HIS A 82 -12.85 -4.17 -24.74
C HIS A 82 -13.39 -4.08 -23.30
N GLY A 83 -14.57 -3.47 -23.12
CA GLY A 83 -15.27 -3.32 -21.86
C GLY A 83 -14.99 -2.04 -21.06
N GLY A 84 -14.35 -1.01 -21.61
CA GLY A 84 -14.06 0.25 -20.88
C GLY A 84 -15.32 0.92 -20.34
N ASP A 85 -16.35 1.10 -21.16
CA ASP A 85 -17.62 1.69 -20.72
C ASP A 85 -18.36 0.80 -19.72
N TYR A 86 -18.38 -0.52 -19.96
CA TYR A 86 -18.96 -1.47 -19.01
C TYR A 86 -18.23 -1.44 -17.67
N GLY A 87 -16.89 -1.46 -17.69
CA GLY A 87 -16.07 -1.37 -16.48
C GLY A 87 -16.32 -0.09 -15.69
N TYR A 88 -16.46 1.05 -16.39
CA TYR A 88 -16.79 2.32 -15.75
C TYR A 88 -18.15 2.28 -15.04
N HIS A 89 -19.21 1.89 -15.77
CA HIS A 89 -20.55 1.87 -15.19
C HIS A 89 -20.66 0.90 -14.03
N LYS A 90 -20.01 -0.25 -14.14
CA LYS A 90 -19.98 -1.25 -13.10
C LYS A 90 -19.24 -0.75 -11.84
N GLU A 91 -18.00 -0.31 -11.98
CA GLU A 91 -17.20 0.17 -10.84
C GLU A 91 -17.85 1.37 -10.16
N ARG A 92 -18.38 2.30 -10.95
CA ARG A 92 -19.16 3.44 -10.45
C ARG A 92 -20.35 2.99 -9.62
N SER A 93 -21.20 2.10 -10.16
CA SER A 93 -22.40 1.64 -9.47
C SER A 93 -22.08 0.96 -8.14
N VAL A 94 -21.06 0.07 -8.12
CA VAL A 94 -20.65 -0.60 -6.89
C VAL A 94 -20.11 0.43 -5.89
N LEU A 95 -19.25 1.36 -6.33
CA LEU A 95 -18.70 2.38 -5.44
C LEU A 95 -19.79 3.29 -4.88
N GLU A 96 -20.78 3.71 -5.67
CA GLU A 96 -21.90 4.53 -5.20
C GLU A 96 -22.72 3.79 -4.11
N ASP A 97 -22.90 2.46 -4.23
CA ASP A 97 -23.64 1.64 -3.26
C ASP A 97 -22.88 1.44 -1.93
N ILE A 98 -21.55 1.32 -1.98
CA ILE A 98 -20.74 0.97 -0.78
C ILE A 98 -20.01 2.15 -0.17
N GLN A 99 -20.27 3.39 -0.60
CA GLN A 99 -19.63 4.59 -0.06
C GLN A 99 -19.92 4.80 1.45
N GLY A 100 -19.00 5.51 2.11
CA GLY A 100 -19.10 5.85 3.54
C GLY A 100 -18.46 4.83 4.47
N HIS A 101 -17.98 3.69 3.97
CA HIS A 101 -17.22 2.75 4.78
C HIS A 101 -15.74 3.13 4.82
N LYS A 102 -15.15 3.22 6.02
CA LYS A 102 -13.75 3.68 6.23
C LYS A 102 -12.69 2.86 5.49
N ASN A 103 -12.96 1.60 5.14
CA ASN A 103 -12.04 0.71 4.44
C ASN A 103 -12.33 0.60 2.93
N ILE A 104 -13.16 1.48 2.40
CA ILE A 104 -13.44 1.60 0.96
C ILE A 104 -12.88 2.94 0.47
N VAL A 105 -12.27 2.93 -0.70
CA VAL A 105 -11.80 4.17 -1.34
C VAL A 105 -12.97 5.15 -1.52
N THR A 106 -12.75 6.41 -1.22
CA THR A 106 -13.79 7.44 -1.38
C THR A 106 -13.90 7.84 -2.84
N LEU A 107 -15.12 7.78 -3.39
CA LEU A 107 -15.48 8.34 -4.68
C LEU A 107 -15.89 9.80 -4.48
N TYR A 108 -15.06 10.75 -4.92
CA TYR A 108 -15.37 12.18 -4.84
C TYR A 108 -16.34 12.65 -5.91
N GLY A 109 -16.38 11.95 -7.04
CA GLY A 109 -17.29 12.23 -8.13
C GLY A 109 -16.91 11.60 -9.45
N VAL A 110 -17.70 11.90 -10.49
CA VAL A 110 -17.52 11.39 -11.84
C VAL A 110 -17.52 12.54 -12.84
N PHE A 111 -16.75 12.43 -13.89
CA PHE A 111 -16.69 13.42 -14.95
C PHE A 111 -16.30 12.78 -16.30
N THR A 112 -16.40 13.56 -17.36
CA THR A 112 -15.97 13.13 -18.69
C THR A 112 -14.80 13.99 -19.15
N ASN A 113 -13.72 13.34 -19.54
CA ASN A 113 -12.58 14.00 -20.15
C ASN A 113 -12.68 13.88 -21.69
N HIS A 114 -12.50 14.99 -22.39
CA HIS A 114 -12.51 15.01 -23.84
C HIS A 114 -11.07 15.04 -24.37
N SER A 115 -10.70 14.00 -25.11
CA SER A 115 -9.41 14.00 -25.79
C SER A 115 -9.33 15.06 -26.88
N CYS A 116 -8.13 15.43 -27.30
CA CYS A 116 -7.92 16.37 -28.41
C CYS A 116 -8.53 15.87 -29.75
N MET A 117 -8.87 14.59 -29.82
CA MET A 117 -9.55 13.97 -30.97
C MET A 117 -11.09 13.95 -30.82
N GLY A 118 -11.65 14.55 -29.76
CA GLY A 118 -13.09 14.59 -29.50
C GLY A 118 -13.65 13.29 -28.91
N VAL A 119 -12.81 12.33 -28.57
CA VAL A 119 -13.23 11.11 -27.84
C VAL A 119 -13.50 11.45 -26.39
N ALA A 120 -14.65 11.05 -25.89
CA ALA A 120 -15.08 11.24 -24.50
C ALA A 120 -14.68 10.02 -23.65
N ASN A 121 -13.81 10.24 -22.67
CA ASN A 121 -13.39 9.22 -21.72
C ASN A 121 -14.11 9.43 -20.38
N HIS A 122 -14.76 8.40 -19.87
CA HIS A 122 -15.36 8.44 -18.54
C HIS A 122 -14.31 8.35 -17.45
N CYS A 123 -14.46 9.16 -16.40
CA CYS A 123 -13.48 9.27 -15.32
C CYS A 123 -14.15 9.17 -13.95
N LEU A 124 -13.48 8.49 -13.02
CA LEU A 124 -13.75 8.53 -11.58
C LEU A 124 -12.71 9.41 -10.88
N LEU A 125 -13.17 10.34 -10.07
CA LEU A 125 -12.33 11.10 -9.15
C LEU A 125 -12.35 10.42 -7.79
N LEU A 126 -11.21 9.89 -7.38
CA LEU A 126 -11.06 9.03 -6.21
C LEU A 126 -10.11 9.66 -5.20
N GLU A 127 -10.24 9.23 -3.97
CA GLU A 127 -9.27 9.48 -2.92
C GLU A 127 -7.87 9.00 -3.35
N LEU A 128 -6.86 9.83 -3.06
CA LEU A 128 -5.47 9.45 -3.27
C LEU A 128 -4.95 8.67 -2.07
N LEU A 129 -4.57 7.44 -2.29
CA LEU A 129 -4.00 6.55 -1.28
C LEU A 129 -2.48 6.39 -1.50
N ASP A 130 -1.75 6.00 -0.45
CA ASP A 130 -0.29 6.05 -0.47
C ASP A 130 0.38 4.78 -1.01
N VAL A 131 0.43 3.73 -0.20
CA VAL A 131 1.17 2.50 -0.50
C VAL A 131 0.25 1.31 -0.56
N SER A 132 0.48 0.42 -1.52
CA SER A 132 -0.24 -0.84 -1.59
C SER A 132 0.36 -1.88 -0.64
N VAL A 133 -0.44 -2.87 -0.27
CA VAL A 133 0.06 -4.05 0.44
C VAL A 133 1.14 -4.76 -0.37
N SER A 134 1.13 -4.65 -1.71
CA SER A 134 2.21 -5.13 -2.57
C SER A 134 3.55 -4.46 -2.28
N ASP A 135 3.55 -3.16 -1.98
CA ASP A 135 4.76 -2.41 -1.63
C ASP A 135 5.25 -2.79 -0.23
N LEU A 136 4.34 -3.15 0.67
CA LEU A 136 4.64 -3.61 2.03
C LEU A 136 5.18 -5.04 2.06
N LEU A 137 4.74 -5.93 1.15
CA LEU A 137 5.27 -7.30 1.02
C LEU A 137 6.77 -7.32 0.71
N VAL A 138 7.28 -6.29 0.06
CA VAL A 138 8.72 -6.13 -0.19
C VAL A 138 9.47 -5.68 1.07
N ARG A 139 8.78 -5.14 2.09
CA ARG A 139 9.38 -4.52 3.29
C ARG A 139 8.93 -5.11 4.62
N GLY A 140 8.01 -6.08 4.62
CA GLY A 140 7.51 -6.76 5.85
C GLY A 140 6.32 -6.09 6.53
N SER A 141 5.23 -6.84 6.63
CA SER A 141 4.17 -6.92 7.65
C SER A 141 2.96 -5.99 7.66
N ASN A 142 1.86 -6.66 7.90
CA ASN A 142 0.61 -6.50 8.65
C ASN A 142 -0.61 -5.85 7.99
N GLY A 143 -1.70 -6.60 8.08
CA GLY A 143 -2.93 -6.56 7.37
C GLY A 143 -4.20 -6.10 8.10
N SER A 144 -5.37 -6.17 7.48
CA SER A 144 -6.61 -5.52 7.89
C SER A 144 -7.91 -6.20 7.43
N GLN A 145 -9.06 -5.63 7.78
CA GLN A 145 -10.43 -6.11 7.74
C GLN A 145 -11.28 -5.58 6.58
N VAL A 146 -12.19 -6.40 6.03
CA VAL A 146 -13.25 -5.96 5.09
C VAL A 146 -14.52 -6.82 5.16
N GLY A 147 -15.70 -6.18 5.03
CA GLY A 147 -16.94 -6.60 4.38
C GLY A 147 -18.19 -6.84 5.22
N ARG A 148 -19.32 -6.12 4.94
CA ARG A 148 -20.65 -6.34 5.51
C ARG A 148 -21.84 -6.22 4.53
N GLU A 149 -21.63 -5.89 3.25
CA GLU A 149 -22.73 -5.46 2.36
C GLU A 149 -23.17 -6.53 1.34
N GLY A 150 -22.68 -7.77 1.44
CA GLY A 150 -23.02 -8.85 0.51
C GLY A 150 -22.44 -8.67 -0.90
N TYR A 151 -21.41 -7.82 -1.05
CA TYR A 151 -20.64 -7.71 -2.28
C TYR A 151 -19.44 -8.64 -2.26
N VAL A 152 -19.19 -9.30 -3.38
CA VAL A 152 -17.96 -10.01 -3.70
C VAL A 152 -17.05 -9.03 -4.43
N HIS A 153 -15.86 -8.77 -3.89
CA HIS A 153 -14.89 -7.91 -4.55
C HIS A 153 -14.35 -8.54 -5.84
N ALA A 154 -14.14 -9.85 -5.80
CA ALA A 154 -13.76 -10.71 -6.92
C ALA A 154 -12.40 -10.39 -7.58
N ASP A 155 -11.58 -9.50 -7.00
CA ASP A 155 -10.19 -9.25 -7.43
C ASP A 155 -9.29 -8.79 -6.27
N LEU A 156 -9.44 -9.40 -5.09
CA LEU A 156 -8.56 -9.09 -3.96
C LEU A 156 -7.14 -9.57 -4.27
N LYS A 157 -6.20 -8.63 -4.18
CA LYS A 157 -4.77 -8.84 -4.34
C LYS A 157 -4.02 -7.70 -3.63
N PRO A 158 -2.72 -7.84 -3.34
CA PRO A 158 -1.97 -6.83 -2.59
C PRO A 158 -1.98 -5.44 -3.22
N ARG A 159 -2.15 -5.33 -4.55
CA ARG A 159 -2.23 -4.05 -5.27
C ARG A 159 -3.56 -3.33 -5.10
N ASN A 160 -4.61 -4.06 -4.72
CA ASN A 160 -5.95 -3.53 -4.56
C ASN A 160 -6.29 -3.23 -3.08
N ILE A 161 -5.31 -3.32 -2.19
CA ILE A 161 -5.40 -2.97 -0.78
C ILE A 161 -4.36 -1.90 -0.52
N LEU A 162 -4.79 -0.66 -0.30
CA LEU A 162 -3.91 0.49 -0.14
C LEU A 162 -4.03 1.07 1.26
N TRP A 163 -2.93 1.65 1.73
CA TRP A 163 -2.90 2.38 2.99
C TRP A 163 -3.39 3.81 2.80
N GLY A 164 -4.39 4.21 3.55
CA GLY A 164 -4.82 5.60 3.70
C GLY A 164 -4.15 6.18 4.92
N ALA A 165 -3.09 6.97 4.71
CA ALA A 165 -2.28 7.48 5.80
C ALA A 165 -3.05 8.46 6.69
N ASP A 166 -3.95 9.25 6.12
CA ASP A 166 -4.74 10.25 6.86
C ASP A 166 -5.79 9.59 7.77
N ASP A 167 -6.32 8.42 7.36
CA ASP A 167 -7.26 7.62 8.14
C ASP A 167 -6.57 6.53 8.98
N GLU A 168 -5.25 6.37 8.83
CA GLU A 168 -4.45 5.29 9.45
C GLU A 168 -5.09 3.90 9.25
N GLY A 169 -5.51 3.60 8.03
CA GLY A 169 -6.21 2.36 7.72
C GLY A 169 -6.03 1.86 6.29
N PHE A 170 -6.26 0.57 6.10
CA PHE A 170 -6.27 0.00 4.76
C PHE A 170 -7.63 0.20 4.10
N LYS A 171 -7.59 0.50 2.80
CA LYS A 171 -8.76 0.68 1.96
C LYS A 171 -8.70 -0.22 0.73
N LEU A 172 -9.83 -0.74 0.34
CA LEU A 172 -10.01 -1.47 -0.91
C LEU A 172 -10.24 -0.50 -2.07
N ILE A 173 -9.65 -0.86 -3.20
CA ILE A 173 -9.80 -0.17 -4.47
C ILE A 173 -10.12 -1.17 -5.59
N ASP A 174 -10.54 -0.65 -6.75
CA ASP A 174 -10.73 -1.42 -8.00
C ASP A 174 -11.85 -2.45 -7.93
N PHE A 175 -13.09 -1.96 -7.94
CA PHE A 175 -14.32 -2.75 -7.88
C PHE A 175 -14.85 -3.15 -9.26
N GLY A 176 -14.03 -3.08 -10.32
CA GLY A 176 -14.42 -3.38 -11.69
C GLY A 176 -14.89 -4.81 -11.95
N LEU A 177 -14.50 -5.78 -11.12
CA LEU A 177 -14.97 -7.18 -11.19
C LEU A 177 -16.00 -7.54 -10.12
N SER A 178 -16.36 -6.59 -9.24
CA SER A 178 -17.22 -6.85 -8.10
C SER A 178 -18.68 -7.10 -8.51
N PHE A 179 -19.36 -7.91 -7.75
CA PHE A 179 -20.79 -8.21 -7.96
C PHE A 179 -21.49 -8.49 -6.64
N LYS A 180 -22.81 -8.36 -6.63
CA LYS A 180 -23.63 -8.72 -5.46
C LYS A 180 -23.78 -10.23 -5.39
N GLU A 181 -23.58 -10.82 -4.22
CA GLU A 181 -23.70 -12.28 -4.03
C GLU A 181 -25.07 -12.76 -4.51
N GLY A 182 -25.07 -13.81 -5.31
CA GLY A 182 -26.27 -14.33 -5.98
C GLY A 182 -26.62 -13.62 -7.30
N ASN A 183 -25.88 -12.58 -7.71
CA ASN A 183 -26.08 -11.88 -8.99
C ASN A 183 -24.75 -11.66 -9.71
N GLN A 184 -24.04 -12.75 -9.99
CA GLN A 184 -22.75 -12.67 -10.69
C GLN A 184 -22.98 -12.40 -12.19
N ASP A 185 -22.61 -11.20 -12.63
CA ASP A 185 -22.72 -10.72 -14.02
C ASP A 185 -21.37 -10.72 -14.74
N VAL A 186 -20.29 -11.12 -14.07
CA VAL A 186 -18.94 -11.24 -14.64
C VAL A 186 -18.55 -12.69 -14.84
N LYS A 187 -18.00 -13.00 -16.04
CA LYS A 187 -17.60 -14.37 -16.41
C LYS A 187 -16.27 -14.79 -15.82
N TYR A 188 -15.32 -13.87 -15.77
CA TYR A 188 -13.95 -14.15 -15.29
C TYR A 188 -13.67 -13.31 -14.08
N ILE A 189 -13.29 -13.96 -13.01
CA ILE A 189 -13.02 -13.33 -11.73
C ILE A 189 -11.63 -13.71 -11.20
N GLN A 190 -11.11 -12.85 -10.36
CA GLN A 190 -9.85 -12.98 -9.62
C GLN A 190 -8.59 -13.06 -10.49
N THR A 191 -7.55 -12.47 -9.98
CA THR A 191 -6.22 -12.52 -10.58
C THR A 191 -5.55 -13.86 -10.27
N ASP A 192 -4.87 -14.41 -11.28
CA ASP A 192 -4.05 -15.63 -11.13
C ASP A 192 -3.05 -15.49 -9.97
N GLY A 193 -2.91 -16.58 -9.19
CA GLY A 193 -2.12 -16.61 -7.95
C GLY A 193 -2.90 -16.24 -6.68
N TYR A 194 -4.05 -15.56 -6.80
CA TYR A 194 -4.97 -15.24 -5.69
C TYR A 194 -6.35 -15.87 -5.87
N ARG A 195 -6.53 -16.60 -6.97
CA ARG A 195 -7.81 -17.16 -7.39
C ARG A 195 -8.15 -18.40 -6.58
N ALA A 196 -9.40 -18.46 -6.11
CA ALA A 196 -9.95 -19.59 -5.39
C ALA A 196 -10.18 -20.80 -6.32
N PRO A 197 -10.15 -22.05 -5.84
CA PRO A 197 -10.35 -23.24 -6.66
C PRO A 197 -11.69 -23.26 -7.40
N GLU A 198 -12.77 -22.85 -6.75
CA GLU A 198 -14.11 -22.74 -7.35
C GLU A 198 -14.16 -21.66 -8.45
N ALA A 199 -13.45 -20.55 -8.28
CA ALA A 199 -13.34 -19.51 -9.29
C ALA A 199 -12.49 -19.96 -10.50
N GLU A 200 -11.45 -20.73 -10.27
CA GLU A 200 -10.65 -21.35 -11.35
C GLU A 200 -11.49 -22.31 -12.17
N LEU A 201 -12.27 -23.16 -11.51
CA LEU A 201 -13.20 -24.06 -12.17
C LEU A 201 -14.21 -23.30 -13.00
N GLN A 202 -14.83 -22.25 -12.43
CA GLN A 202 -15.81 -21.44 -13.13
C GLN A 202 -15.21 -20.72 -14.34
N ASN A 203 -14.02 -20.11 -14.19
CA ASN A 203 -13.32 -19.45 -15.30
C ASN A 203 -13.00 -20.44 -16.44
N SER A 204 -12.62 -21.67 -16.11
CA SER A 204 -12.31 -22.71 -17.09
C SER A 204 -13.58 -23.18 -17.83
N LEU A 205 -14.69 -23.32 -17.13
CA LEU A 205 -15.98 -23.66 -17.73
C LEU A 205 -16.49 -22.55 -18.65
N ALA A 206 -16.39 -21.28 -18.20
CA ALA A 206 -16.74 -20.13 -19.01
C ALA A 206 -15.91 -20.02 -20.29
N GLN A 207 -14.61 -20.35 -20.22
CA GLN A 207 -13.74 -20.43 -21.40
C GLN A 207 -14.17 -21.52 -22.38
N SER A 208 -14.71 -22.63 -21.88
CA SER A 208 -15.25 -23.73 -22.68
C SER A 208 -16.67 -23.48 -23.19
N GLY A 209 -17.26 -22.31 -22.90
CA GLY A 209 -18.62 -21.95 -23.33
C GLY A 209 -19.73 -22.63 -22.52
N VAL A 210 -19.42 -23.21 -21.37
CA VAL A 210 -20.39 -23.82 -20.47
C VAL A 210 -20.90 -22.79 -19.48
N GLU A 211 -22.20 -22.57 -19.44
CA GLU A 211 -22.84 -21.73 -18.41
C GLU A 211 -22.91 -22.51 -17.09
N VAL A 212 -22.58 -21.82 -16.01
CA VAL A 212 -22.60 -22.37 -14.64
C VAL A 212 -23.74 -21.68 -13.86
N ASP A 213 -24.68 -22.47 -13.37
CA ASP A 213 -25.87 -21.97 -12.67
C ASP A 213 -25.59 -21.39 -11.27
N SER A 214 -24.45 -21.71 -10.66
CA SER A 214 -24.09 -21.23 -9.33
C SER A 214 -22.91 -20.27 -9.40
N GLY A 215 -23.16 -18.99 -9.10
CA GLY A 215 -22.13 -17.99 -8.98
C GLY A 215 -21.20 -18.21 -7.78
N CYS A 216 -20.02 -17.59 -7.83
CA CYS A 216 -19.14 -17.53 -6.69
C CYS A 216 -19.71 -16.64 -5.56
N THR A 217 -19.31 -16.91 -4.33
CA THR A 217 -19.74 -16.19 -3.13
C THR A 217 -18.58 -15.37 -2.57
N THR A 218 -18.82 -14.63 -1.48
CA THR A 218 -17.79 -13.92 -0.71
C THR A 218 -16.64 -14.83 -0.25
N ALA A 219 -16.83 -16.14 -0.26
CA ALA A 219 -15.77 -17.12 0.06
C ALA A 219 -14.54 -17.02 -0.86
N VAL A 220 -14.70 -16.57 -2.12
CA VAL A 220 -13.54 -16.37 -3.02
C VAL A 220 -12.62 -15.25 -2.53
N ASP A 221 -13.18 -14.20 -1.93
CA ASP A 221 -12.40 -13.10 -1.35
C ASP A 221 -11.65 -13.54 -0.09
N ILE A 222 -12.25 -14.40 0.72
CA ILE A 222 -11.61 -15.00 1.90
C ILE A 222 -10.41 -15.85 1.48
N TRP A 223 -10.52 -16.63 0.40
CA TRP A 223 -9.38 -17.35 -0.16
C TRP A 223 -8.25 -16.40 -0.56
N SER A 224 -8.55 -15.37 -1.37
CA SER A 224 -7.55 -14.38 -1.79
C SER A 224 -6.86 -13.72 -0.59
N LEU A 225 -7.62 -13.37 0.44
CA LEU A 225 -7.07 -12.81 1.68
C LEU A 225 -6.16 -13.80 2.40
N GLY A 226 -6.53 -15.08 2.46
CA GLY A 226 -5.67 -16.14 3.01
C GLY A 226 -4.32 -16.25 2.30
N ILE A 227 -4.32 -16.19 0.96
CA ILE A 227 -3.09 -16.16 0.15
C ILE A 227 -2.26 -14.91 0.47
N ILE A 228 -2.89 -13.73 0.51
CA ILE A 228 -2.21 -12.47 0.82
C ILE A 228 -1.54 -12.55 2.20
N LEU A 229 -2.25 -13.00 3.23
CA LEU A 229 -1.71 -13.14 4.58
C LEU A 229 -0.55 -14.14 4.64
N LEU A 230 -0.65 -15.25 3.89
CA LEU A 230 0.42 -16.24 3.83
C LEU A 230 1.66 -15.71 3.11
N GLU A 231 1.50 -14.96 2.01
CA GLU A 231 2.59 -14.25 1.34
C GLU A 231 3.22 -13.19 2.26
N MET A 232 2.42 -12.44 3.01
CA MET A 232 2.91 -11.45 3.96
C MET A 232 3.72 -12.08 5.08
N PHE A 233 3.25 -13.20 5.62
CA PHE A 233 3.95 -13.92 6.69
C PHE A 233 5.25 -14.57 6.21
N SER A 234 5.20 -15.26 5.06
CA SER A 234 6.33 -16.02 4.54
C SER A 234 7.36 -15.18 3.79
N GLY A 235 6.97 -14.01 3.28
CA GLY A 235 7.79 -13.20 2.36
C GLY A 235 7.96 -13.82 0.97
N VAL A 236 7.25 -14.91 0.67
CA VAL A 236 7.35 -15.68 -0.59
C VAL A 236 6.11 -15.44 -1.44
N LYS A 237 6.32 -15.17 -2.74
CA LYS A 237 5.22 -15.16 -3.71
C LYS A 237 4.75 -16.59 -4.00
N LEU A 238 3.46 -16.84 -3.77
CA LEU A 238 2.90 -18.18 -3.82
C LEU A 238 2.37 -18.57 -5.18
N LYS A 239 2.27 -17.64 -6.13
CA LYS A 239 1.73 -17.90 -7.47
C LYS A 239 2.29 -19.15 -8.12
N ASP A 240 3.61 -19.31 -8.12
CA ASP A 240 4.29 -20.44 -8.77
C ASP A 240 4.28 -21.71 -7.91
N THR A 241 4.07 -21.56 -6.61
CA THR A 241 4.09 -22.65 -5.63
C THR A 241 2.73 -23.35 -5.51
N ILE A 242 1.64 -22.57 -5.47
CA ILE A 242 0.26 -23.09 -5.32
C ILE A 242 -0.23 -23.79 -6.59
N CYS A 243 0.23 -23.34 -7.76
CA CYS A 243 -0.09 -23.98 -9.05
C CYS A 243 0.69 -25.27 -9.28
N SER A 244 1.67 -25.63 -8.44
CA SER A 244 2.35 -26.92 -8.52
C SER A 244 1.38 -28.05 -8.13
N HIS A 245 1.48 -29.20 -8.83
CA HIS A 245 0.62 -30.37 -8.58
C HIS A 245 0.60 -30.85 -7.13
N GLU A 246 1.66 -30.54 -6.39
CA GLU A 246 1.88 -30.99 -5.01
C GLU A 246 0.91 -30.38 -4.00
N TRP A 247 0.43 -29.15 -4.24
CA TRP A 247 -0.39 -28.38 -3.29
C TRP A 247 -1.85 -28.21 -3.71
N LYS A 248 -2.18 -28.60 -4.95
CA LYS A 248 -3.50 -28.36 -5.54
C LYS A 248 -4.65 -29.00 -4.75
N ASP A 249 -4.37 -30.16 -4.15
CA ASP A 249 -5.37 -30.93 -3.39
C ASP A 249 -5.22 -30.79 -1.87
N ASN A 250 -4.20 -30.06 -1.39
CA ASN A 250 -3.95 -29.86 0.03
C ASN A 250 -3.37 -28.48 0.35
N SER A 251 -4.17 -27.45 0.14
CA SER A 251 -3.80 -26.06 0.38
C SER A 251 -3.36 -25.77 1.81
N THR A 252 -3.86 -26.51 2.79
CA THR A 252 -3.49 -26.32 4.20
C THR A 252 -2.12 -26.87 4.55
N ALA A 253 -1.60 -27.85 3.80
CA ALA A 253 -0.26 -28.39 4.02
C ALA A 253 0.84 -27.37 3.67
N ILE A 254 0.61 -26.52 2.66
CA ILE A 254 1.57 -25.43 2.35
C ILE A 254 1.67 -24.43 3.51
N VAL A 255 0.56 -24.15 4.21
CA VAL A 255 0.56 -23.28 5.39
C VAL A 255 1.47 -23.90 6.46
N ASP A 256 1.28 -25.16 6.79
CA ASP A 256 2.11 -25.83 7.79
C ASP A 256 3.59 -25.85 7.38
N HIS A 257 3.90 -26.10 6.11
CA HIS A 257 5.26 -26.10 5.58
C HIS A 257 5.93 -24.73 5.72
N LEU A 258 5.25 -23.65 5.32
CA LEU A 258 5.79 -22.31 5.37
C LEU A 258 5.94 -21.79 6.81
N PHE A 259 5.02 -22.17 7.70
CA PHE A 259 5.13 -21.83 9.11
C PHE A 259 6.25 -22.61 9.82
N ALA A 260 6.51 -23.86 9.43
CA ALA A 260 7.62 -24.64 9.93
C ALA A 260 8.99 -24.14 9.43
N SER A 261 9.04 -23.69 8.17
CA SER A 261 10.27 -23.20 7.52
C SER A 261 10.66 -21.80 8.00
N ASN A 262 9.68 -20.96 8.33
CA ASN A 262 9.88 -19.61 8.83
C ASN A 262 9.89 -19.57 10.36
N SER A 263 10.87 -20.20 10.96
CA SER A 263 11.08 -20.17 12.42
C SER A 263 11.56 -18.81 12.94
N VAL A 264 11.51 -17.76 12.12
CA VAL A 264 11.77 -16.39 12.56
C VAL A 264 10.63 -15.94 13.45
N VAL A 265 10.85 -16.13 14.69
CA VAL A 265 9.98 -15.73 15.78
C VAL A 265 9.86 -14.22 15.77
N CYS A 266 8.75 -13.69 15.29
CA CYS A 266 8.28 -12.41 15.78
C CYS A 266 7.53 -12.69 17.08
N PRO A 267 8.12 -12.46 18.26
CA PRO A 267 7.48 -12.81 19.54
C PRO A 267 6.21 -12.02 19.83
N ALA A 268 5.94 -11.02 19.01
CA ALA A 268 4.77 -10.16 19.12
C ALA A 268 3.54 -10.70 18.35
N ILE A 269 3.71 -11.69 17.45
CA ILE A 269 2.60 -12.26 16.70
C ILE A 269 2.22 -13.62 17.28
N PRO A 270 0.95 -13.86 17.61
CA PRO A 270 0.49 -15.19 18.02
C PRO A 270 0.46 -16.14 16.82
N VAL A 271 1.64 -16.64 16.44
CA VAL A 271 1.93 -17.38 15.20
C VAL A 271 0.98 -18.57 15.00
N TYR A 272 0.64 -19.28 16.09
CA TYR A 272 -0.30 -20.41 16.01
C TYR A 272 -1.70 -19.98 15.59
N HIS A 273 -2.19 -18.88 16.14
CA HIS A 273 -3.52 -18.36 15.81
C HIS A 273 -3.58 -17.79 14.41
N LEU A 274 -2.48 -17.15 13.94
CA LEU A 274 -2.37 -16.70 12.55
C LEU A 274 -2.37 -17.89 11.58
N ARG A 275 -1.59 -18.95 11.89
CA ARG A 275 -1.56 -20.19 11.10
C ARG A 275 -2.96 -20.81 10.99
N ASP A 276 -3.64 -20.97 12.12
CA ASP A 276 -4.96 -21.61 12.17
C ASP A 276 -6.02 -20.77 11.44
N LEU A 277 -5.94 -19.44 11.54
CA LEU A 277 -6.77 -18.50 10.78
C LEU A 277 -6.55 -18.66 9.27
N ILE A 278 -5.28 -18.62 8.80
CA ILE A 278 -4.96 -18.80 7.38
C ILE A 278 -5.43 -20.17 6.88
N LYS A 279 -5.26 -21.24 7.67
CA LYS A 279 -5.76 -22.56 7.31
C LYS A 279 -7.27 -22.59 7.11
N SER A 280 -8.03 -21.88 7.96
CA SER A 280 -9.48 -21.79 7.83
C SER A 280 -9.92 -21.00 6.59
N MET A 281 -9.08 -20.05 6.13
CA MET A 281 -9.31 -19.26 4.91
C MET A 281 -8.98 -20.04 3.62
N LEU A 282 -8.05 -20.99 3.68
CA LEU A 282 -7.54 -21.73 2.54
C LEU A 282 -8.14 -23.14 2.43
N LEU A 283 -9.36 -23.36 2.92
CA LEU A 283 -10.10 -24.59 2.69
C LEU A 283 -10.61 -24.65 1.24
N ILE A 284 -10.41 -25.80 0.59
CA ILE A 284 -10.79 -26.00 -0.83
C ILE A 284 -12.31 -25.87 -0.99
N ASP A 285 -13.08 -26.50 -0.10
CA ASP A 285 -14.54 -26.37 -0.10
C ASP A 285 -14.95 -24.97 0.42
N PRO A 286 -15.55 -24.11 -0.44
CA PRO A 286 -15.95 -22.77 -0.05
C PRO A 286 -17.00 -22.75 1.07
N LYS A 287 -17.78 -23.81 1.25
CA LYS A 287 -18.80 -23.93 2.32
C LYS A 287 -18.20 -24.19 3.70
N GLN A 288 -17.01 -24.79 3.74
CA GLN A 288 -16.27 -25.04 4.97
C GLN A 288 -15.30 -23.89 5.32
N ARG A 289 -15.03 -23.05 4.35
CA ARG A 289 -14.14 -21.88 4.52
C ARG A 289 -14.75 -20.90 5.50
N CYS A 290 -13.96 -20.30 6.38
CA CYS A 290 -14.46 -19.29 7.31
C CYS A 290 -15.06 -18.09 6.57
N THR A 291 -16.07 -17.47 7.17
CA THR A 291 -16.60 -16.18 6.71
C THR A 291 -15.78 -15.03 7.30
N ALA A 292 -15.97 -13.81 6.80
CA ALA A 292 -15.32 -12.63 7.36
C ALA A 292 -15.66 -12.45 8.84
N GLU A 293 -16.93 -12.66 9.22
CA GLU A 293 -17.41 -12.56 10.60
C GLU A 293 -16.73 -13.61 11.50
N THR A 294 -16.66 -14.88 11.05
CA THR A 294 -16.02 -15.94 11.83
C THR A 294 -14.51 -15.75 11.90
N ALA A 295 -13.87 -15.24 10.84
CA ALA A 295 -12.46 -14.89 10.85
C ALA A 295 -12.12 -13.82 11.91
N LEU A 296 -12.99 -12.80 12.06
CA LEU A 296 -12.83 -11.75 13.07
C LEU A 296 -12.97 -12.24 14.52
N LEU A 297 -13.65 -13.37 14.72
CA LEU A 297 -13.74 -14.04 16.02
C LEU A 297 -12.52 -14.91 16.33
N SER A 298 -11.58 -15.05 15.40
CA SER A 298 -10.36 -15.81 15.63
C SER A 298 -9.60 -15.28 16.85
N PRO A 299 -9.05 -16.18 17.67
CA PRO A 299 -8.15 -15.80 18.78
C PRO A 299 -6.98 -14.89 18.35
N PHE A 300 -6.60 -14.93 17.06
CA PHE A 300 -5.60 -14.03 16.49
C PHE A 300 -5.94 -12.55 16.72
N PHE A 301 -7.22 -12.16 16.58
CA PHE A 301 -7.68 -10.78 16.79
C PHE A 301 -8.09 -10.47 18.23
N SER A 302 -8.30 -11.51 19.07
CA SER A 302 -8.75 -11.35 20.46
C SER A 302 -7.60 -11.13 21.44
N ILE A 303 -6.38 -11.49 21.04
CA ILE A 303 -5.19 -11.24 21.86
C ILE A 303 -4.93 -9.74 21.85
N PRO A 304 -4.80 -9.08 23.03
CA PRO A 304 -4.48 -7.67 23.07
C PRO A 304 -3.09 -7.47 22.43
N PHE A 305 -3.12 -7.16 21.17
CA PHE A 305 -1.95 -6.70 20.43
C PHE A 305 -1.68 -5.30 20.96
N ALA A 306 -0.66 -5.14 21.77
CA ALA A 306 -0.03 -3.85 21.89
C ALA A 306 0.78 -3.69 20.58
N PRO A 307 0.31 -2.94 19.58
CA PRO A 307 1.13 -2.70 18.40
C PRO A 307 2.41 -2.09 18.92
N ARG A 308 3.54 -2.75 18.68
CA ARG A 308 4.82 -2.08 18.85
C ARG A 308 4.78 -0.97 17.83
N ILE A 309 4.85 0.24 18.31
CA ILE A 309 4.83 1.47 17.51
C ILE A 309 5.89 1.43 16.42
N GLU A 310 6.98 0.71 16.66
CA GLU A 310 8.00 0.37 15.67
C GLU A 310 7.45 -0.23 14.38
N ASP A 311 6.34 -0.99 14.44
CA ASP A 311 5.73 -1.61 13.26
C ASP A 311 4.89 -0.61 12.44
N LEU A 312 4.37 0.45 13.06
CA LEU A 312 3.60 1.51 12.38
C LEU A 312 4.48 2.61 11.78
N VAL A 313 5.74 2.69 12.21
CA VAL A 313 6.70 3.73 11.79
C VAL A 313 7.07 3.65 10.30
N LEU A 314 6.82 2.52 9.65
CA LEU A 314 7.12 2.32 8.22
C LEU A 314 6.01 2.81 7.28
N LEU A 315 4.81 3.07 7.80
CA LEU A 315 3.68 3.53 7.00
C LEU A 315 3.60 5.06 7.02
N PRO A 316 3.40 5.70 5.86
CA PRO A 316 3.22 7.15 5.81
C PRO A 316 2.04 7.60 6.65
N THR A 317 2.29 8.55 7.54
CA THR A 317 1.29 9.29 8.32
C THR A 317 1.52 10.79 8.13
N PRO A 318 0.58 11.67 8.46
CA PRO A 318 0.81 13.11 8.40
C PRO A 318 1.88 13.62 9.38
N VAL A 319 2.28 12.81 10.37
CA VAL A 319 3.25 13.21 11.38
C VAL A 319 4.62 12.60 11.12
N LEU A 320 5.65 13.44 11.08
CA LEU A 320 7.04 13.04 11.13
C LEU A 320 7.63 13.21 12.53
N ARG A 321 8.47 12.28 12.90
CA ARG A 321 9.36 12.37 14.04
C ARG A 321 10.79 12.48 13.54
N LEU A 322 11.45 13.57 13.90
CA LEU A 322 12.85 13.82 13.57
C LEU A 322 13.71 13.53 14.80
N LEU A 323 14.71 12.72 14.61
CA LEU A 323 15.62 12.25 15.65
C LEU A 323 17.02 12.82 15.42
N ASN A 324 17.81 12.83 16.50
CA ASN A 324 19.22 13.19 16.50
C ASN A 324 19.49 14.67 16.15
N LEU A 325 18.56 15.56 16.46
CA LEU A 325 18.68 17.00 16.18
C LEU A 325 18.95 17.83 17.43
N ILE A 326 18.28 17.54 18.52
CA ILE A 326 18.21 18.43 19.69
C ILE A 326 19.02 17.80 20.84
N ASP A 327 19.92 18.56 21.42
CA ASP A 327 20.65 18.18 22.63
C ASP A 327 19.95 18.70 23.89
N ASP A 328 20.23 18.09 25.01
CA ASP A 328 19.72 18.48 26.31
C ASP A 328 20.06 19.95 26.68
N SER A 329 21.22 20.45 26.22
CA SER A 329 21.64 21.85 26.42
C SER A 329 20.67 22.84 25.79
N HIS A 330 20.17 22.55 24.60
CA HIS A 330 19.23 23.41 23.85
C HIS A 330 17.85 23.48 24.52
N LEU A 331 17.49 22.49 25.33
CA LEU A 331 16.19 22.42 26.02
C LEU A 331 16.14 23.25 27.30
N HIS A 332 17.29 23.64 27.85
CA HIS A 332 17.39 24.36 29.12
C HIS A 332 17.45 25.89 28.97
N ASN A 333 17.82 26.39 27.79
CA ASN A 333 17.86 27.79 27.47
C ASN A 333 16.60 28.16 26.67
N GLU A 334 15.77 29.05 27.24
CA GLU A 334 14.49 29.42 26.62
C GLU A 334 14.68 30.15 25.28
N GLU A 335 15.67 31.05 25.16
CA GLU A 335 15.95 31.80 23.93
C GLU A 335 16.42 30.84 22.83
N GLU A 336 17.38 29.94 23.12
CA GLU A 336 17.84 28.95 22.15
C GLU A 336 16.74 27.97 21.73
N TYR A 337 15.85 27.61 22.66
CA TYR A 337 14.73 26.72 22.36
C TYR A 337 13.74 27.36 21.38
N GLU A 338 13.37 28.63 21.60
CA GLU A 338 12.47 29.37 20.70
C GLU A 338 13.09 29.56 19.30
N ASP A 339 14.39 29.90 19.22
CA ASP A 339 15.11 30.03 17.96
C ASP A 339 15.12 28.69 17.17
N ILE A 340 15.41 27.58 17.85
CA ILE A 340 15.41 26.24 17.23
C ILE A 340 14.00 25.86 16.77
N LEU A 341 12.98 26.20 17.54
CA LEU A 341 11.59 25.89 17.18
C LEU A 341 11.17 26.65 15.91
N GLU A 342 11.58 27.90 15.78
CA GLU A 342 11.31 28.73 14.60
C GLU A 342 12.09 28.24 13.37
N ASP A 343 13.39 27.95 13.51
CA ASP A 343 14.23 27.40 12.45
C ASP A 343 13.70 26.05 11.93
N MET A 344 13.31 25.16 12.84
CA MET A 344 12.73 23.88 12.49
C MET A 344 11.41 24.02 11.74
N LYS A 345 10.59 24.96 12.16
CA LYS A 345 9.30 25.24 11.51
C LYS A 345 9.53 25.79 10.09
N GLU A 346 10.44 26.75 9.93
CA GLU A 346 10.79 27.31 8.62
C GLU A 346 11.37 26.24 7.69
N GLU A 347 12.25 25.39 8.19
CA GLU A 347 12.82 24.30 7.38
C GLU A 347 11.74 23.30 6.95
N CYS A 348 10.88 22.86 7.88
CA CYS A 348 9.83 21.89 7.59
C CYS A 348 8.75 22.44 6.63
N GLN A 349 8.45 23.74 6.69
CA GLN A 349 7.50 24.41 5.79
C GLN A 349 7.93 24.39 4.32
N LYS A 350 9.22 24.22 4.02
CA LYS A 350 9.74 24.09 2.65
C LYS A 350 9.24 22.82 1.94
N TYR A 351 8.77 21.84 2.69
CA TYR A 351 8.39 20.51 2.18
C TYR A 351 6.87 20.28 2.16
N GLY A 352 6.10 21.15 2.79
CA GLY A 352 4.65 21.05 2.83
C GLY A 352 4.01 21.96 3.87
N SER A 353 2.68 21.89 3.96
CA SER A 353 1.90 22.70 4.91
C SER A 353 2.01 22.10 6.32
N VAL A 354 2.75 22.76 7.21
CA VAL A 354 2.90 22.38 8.61
C VAL A 354 1.71 22.85 9.43
N VAL A 355 0.99 21.90 10.06
CA VAL A 355 -0.15 22.16 10.96
C VAL A 355 0.33 22.45 12.37
N SER A 356 1.25 21.63 12.89
CA SER A 356 1.83 21.82 14.22
C SER A 356 3.26 21.27 14.28
N LEU A 357 4.07 21.84 15.18
CA LEU A 357 5.41 21.38 15.49
C LEU A 357 5.58 21.35 17.01
N LEU A 358 6.17 20.28 17.52
CA LEU A 358 6.37 20.09 18.94
C LEU A 358 7.78 19.53 19.22
N ILE A 359 8.48 20.14 20.16
CA ILE A 359 9.77 19.67 20.70
C ILE A 359 9.59 19.49 22.20
N PRO A 360 9.33 18.26 22.71
CA PRO A 360 9.14 18.05 24.13
C PRO A 360 10.42 18.33 24.92
N LYS A 361 10.29 19.12 26.00
CA LYS A 361 11.39 19.40 26.95
C LYS A 361 11.59 18.28 27.98
N GLU A 362 10.56 17.44 28.17
CA GLU A 362 10.54 16.34 29.15
C GLU A 362 10.19 15.00 28.49
N ASN A 363 10.44 13.91 29.18
CA ASN A 363 10.02 12.58 28.78
C ASN A 363 8.50 12.36 28.94
N PRO A 364 7.85 11.57 28.07
CA PRO A 364 8.42 10.89 26.92
C PRO A 364 8.61 11.84 25.71
N GLY A 365 9.57 11.52 24.85
CA GLY A 365 9.80 12.25 23.60
C GLY A 365 10.79 13.41 23.71
N LYS A 366 11.43 13.61 24.85
CA LYS A 366 12.43 14.65 25.09
C LYS A 366 13.46 14.76 23.96
N GLY A 367 13.65 15.96 23.44
CA GLY A 367 14.66 16.26 22.41
C GLY A 367 14.34 15.73 21.01
N GLN A 368 13.18 15.13 20.81
CA GLN A 368 12.68 14.75 19.47
C GLN A 368 11.83 15.88 18.90
N VAL A 369 11.84 16.01 17.57
CA VAL A 369 10.98 17.00 16.89
C VAL A 369 9.83 16.24 16.23
N PHE A 370 8.60 16.61 16.56
CA PHE A 370 7.38 16.08 15.95
C PHE A 370 6.77 17.15 15.07
N VAL A 371 6.55 16.83 13.80
CA VAL A 371 6.01 17.76 12.80
C VAL A 371 4.75 17.14 12.21
N GLU A 372 3.62 17.80 12.40
CA GLU A 372 2.37 17.43 11.74
C GLU A 372 2.22 18.24 10.47
N TYR A 373 2.07 17.56 9.35
CA TYR A 373 1.73 18.12 8.06
C TYR A 373 0.22 18.05 7.81
N ALA A 374 -0.28 18.88 6.91
CA ALA A 374 -1.70 18.88 6.55
C ALA A 374 -2.15 17.57 5.90
N ASN A 375 -1.22 16.82 5.29
CA ASN A 375 -1.48 15.54 4.64
C ASN A 375 -0.22 14.67 4.63
N SER A 376 -0.41 13.37 4.40
CA SER A 376 0.67 12.38 4.35
C SER A 376 1.59 12.51 3.13
N SER A 377 1.13 13.17 2.06
CA SER A 377 1.96 13.44 0.88
C SER A 377 3.11 14.38 1.21
N ASP A 378 2.81 15.46 1.97
CA ASP A 378 3.80 16.43 2.40
C ASP A 378 4.79 15.81 3.37
N SER A 379 4.31 15.04 4.36
CA SER A 379 5.18 14.34 5.31
C SER A 379 6.09 13.31 4.62
N LYS A 380 5.59 12.60 3.60
CA LYS A 380 6.37 11.65 2.81
C LYS A 380 7.45 12.34 2.00
N GLN A 381 7.16 13.51 1.42
CA GLN A 381 8.16 14.34 0.74
C GLN A 381 9.21 14.83 1.72
N ALA A 382 8.79 15.36 2.87
CA ALA A 382 9.67 15.84 3.92
C ALA A 382 10.57 14.72 4.45
N GLN A 383 10.03 13.54 4.72
CA GLN A 383 10.78 12.36 5.18
C GLN A 383 11.93 12.01 4.23
N ARG A 384 11.65 11.99 2.92
CA ARG A 384 12.66 11.66 1.91
C ARG A 384 13.78 12.69 1.81
N LEU A 385 13.43 13.98 1.97
CA LEU A 385 14.35 15.08 1.78
C LEU A 385 15.11 15.44 3.06
N LEU A 386 14.57 15.17 4.24
CA LEU A 386 15.22 15.44 5.51
C LEU A 386 16.11 14.29 5.98
N THR A 387 15.73 13.04 5.71
CA THR A 387 16.53 11.88 6.14
C THR A 387 17.92 11.91 5.51
N GLY A 388 18.96 11.81 6.35
CA GLY A 388 20.35 11.83 5.95
C GLY A 388 20.94 13.22 5.71
N ARG A 389 20.18 14.30 5.87
CA ARG A 389 20.74 15.65 5.91
C ARG A 389 21.54 15.87 7.19
N THR A 390 22.48 16.78 7.11
CA THR A 390 23.25 17.21 8.28
C THR A 390 22.69 18.54 8.78
N PHE A 391 22.37 18.56 10.06
CA PHE A 391 21.96 19.76 10.79
C PHE A 391 22.89 19.88 12.00
N ASP A 392 23.58 20.99 12.14
CA ASP A 392 24.59 21.22 13.18
C ASP A 392 25.57 20.02 13.37
N GLY A 393 26.07 19.48 12.25
CA GLY A 393 26.98 18.35 12.24
C GLY A 393 26.37 16.97 12.55
N LYS A 394 25.07 16.87 12.80
CA LYS A 394 24.35 15.64 13.11
C LYS A 394 23.50 15.19 11.93
N PHE A 395 23.42 13.87 11.72
CA PHE A 395 22.56 13.31 10.68
C PHE A 395 21.10 13.22 11.17
N VAL A 396 20.20 13.82 10.42
CA VAL A 396 18.76 13.77 10.66
C VAL A 396 18.23 12.39 10.30
N VAL A 397 17.48 11.78 11.20
CA VAL A 397 16.69 10.57 10.96
C VAL A 397 15.22 10.94 11.05
N ALA A 398 14.52 10.94 9.90
CA ALA A 398 13.10 11.23 9.85
C ALA A 398 12.29 9.93 9.73
N THR A 399 11.36 9.72 10.66
CA THR A 399 10.46 8.55 10.71
C THR A 399 9.02 9.02 10.77
N PHE A 400 8.08 8.22 10.21
CA PHE A 400 6.66 8.52 10.41
C PHE A 400 6.25 8.22 11.85
N TYR A 401 5.22 8.93 12.31
CA TYR A 401 4.70 8.78 13.66
C TYR A 401 3.16 8.72 13.64
N PRO A 402 2.50 7.84 14.43
CA PRO A 402 1.05 7.72 14.40
C PRO A 402 0.36 9.02 14.78
N LEU A 403 -0.55 9.51 13.91
CA LEU A 403 -1.31 10.74 14.14
C LEU A 403 -2.16 10.62 15.41
N SER A 404 -2.81 9.48 15.62
CA SER A 404 -3.65 9.22 16.78
C SER A 404 -2.86 9.25 18.09
N ALA A 405 -1.61 8.76 18.09
CA ALA A 405 -0.71 8.84 19.23
C ALA A 405 -0.26 10.28 19.50
N TYR A 406 0.15 10.98 18.44
CA TYR A 406 0.54 12.39 18.52
C TYR A 406 -0.58 13.28 19.07
N LYS A 407 -1.80 13.17 18.55
CA LYS A 407 -2.98 13.93 19.01
C LYS A 407 -3.36 13.65 20.46
N ARG A 408 -3.04 12.46 20.98
CA ARG A 408 -3.28 12.09 22.39
C ARG A 408 -2.12 12.49 23.32
N GLY A 409 -1.04 13.05 22.78
CA GLY A 409 0.16 13.39 23.54
C GLY A 409 0.99 12.17 23.98
N TYR A 410 0.78 10.98 23.35
CA TYR A 410 1.62 9.82 23.58
C TYR A 410 2.89 9.96 22.73
N LEU A 411 3.96 10.45 23.34
CA LEU A 411 5.25 10.67 22.71
C LEU A 411 6.24 9.63 23.25
N TYR A 412 6.44 8.55 22.51
CA TYR A 412 7.26 7.44 22.98
C TYR A 412 8.75 7.71 22.85
N GLN A 413 9.53 7.25 23.83
CA GLN A 413 10.95 7.05 23.60
C GLN A 413 11.15 5.76 22.78
N THR A 414 12.03 5.80 21.79
CA THR A 414 12.59 4.57 21.21
C THR A 414 13.27 3.79 22.31
N VAL A 415 12.84 2.56 22.53
CA VAL A 415 13.61 1.63 23.36
C VAL A 415 14.95 1.44 22.66
N GLN A 416 16.03 1.79 23.36
CA GLN A 416 17.41 1.55 22.93
C GLN A 416 17.68 0.06 22.76
#